data_df7839b414b55c40cece422d0ceec024
#
_entry.id   df7839b414b55c40cece422d0ceec024
#
_cell.length_a   1.000
_cell.length_b   1.000
_cell.length_c   1.000
_cell.angle_alpha   90.00
_cell.angle_beta   90.00
_cell.angle_gamma   90.00
#
_symmetry.space_group_name_H-M   'P 1'
#
loop_
_entity.id
_entity.type
_entity.pdbx_description
1 polymer ?
#
loop_
_entity_poly.entity_id
_entity_poly.type
_entity_poly.pdbx_seq_one_letter_code
_entity_poly.pdbx_strand_id
1 'polypeptide(L)'
;MTMTPWTPYCGPAPDPVDVLGRWNGDPVLLAALGLFIAAGVVLTMRRGPGSPFLLGAAGVLVLVFISPLCALSSALFTARTLHHLLLLLAAAPLLALGLPRLSAPRLALATALQAVVFWAWHAPDLYAAALSNDLVYWVMQLTILGSAVWFWAAVRASNAAAAVAGLLAAMLLMGLLGALIVFAGLPLYSPHFATTLAWGLTPLEDQQAAGLIMWAPAAAAYLLAALWRISGLFSGGEAARSA
;
A
#
# COMPACT_ATOMS: atom_id res chain seq x y z
N MET A 1 -13.98 -22.24 -23.90
CA MET A 1 -12.88 -21.58 -23.17
C MET A 1 -12.94 -22.09 -21.75
N THR A 2 -12.02 -22.97 -21.36
CA THR A 2 -11.88 -23.42 -19.96
C THR A 2 -11.38 -22.23 -19.18
N MET A 3 -12.23 -21.65 -18.34
CA MET A 3 -11.81 -20.64 -17.38
C MET A 3 -10.78 -21.29 -16.45
N THR A 4 -9.53 -20.85 -16.52
CA THR A 4 -8.55 -21.23 -15.50
C THR A 4 -9.07 -20.69 -14.18
N PRO A 5 -9.34 -21.57 -13.17
CA PRO A 5 -9.80 -21.07 -11.89
C PRO A 5 -8.70 -20.20 -11.29
N TRP A 6 -9.04 -18.95 -10.94
CA TRP A 6 -8.14 -18.07 -10.20
C TRP A 6 -7.89 -18.70 -8.82
N THR A 7 -6.63 -18.85 -8.44
CA THR A 7 -6.22 -19.38 -7.13
C THR A 7 -5.46 -18.33 -6.34
N PRO A 8 -6.15 -17.29 -5.83
CA PRO A 8 -5.49 -16.20 -5.10
C PRO A 8 -4.87 -16.73 -3.80
N TYR A 9 -3.70 -16.19 -3.43
CA TYR A 9 -2.99 -16.51 -2.18
C TYR A 9 -3.89 -16.34 -0.93
N CYS A 10 -4.74 -15.32 -0.89
CA CYS A 10 -5.69 -15.10 0.22
C CYS A 10 -6.88 -16.07 0.22
N GLY A 11 -6.87 -17.08 -0.63
CA GLY A 11 -7.95 -18.03 -0.82
C GLY A 11 -9.03 -17.58 -1.82
N PRO A 12 -10.04 -18.44 -2.04
CA PRO A 12 -11.13 -18.11 -2.96
C PRO A 12 -11.91 -16.90 -2.48
N ALA A 13 -12.49 -16.16 -3.43
CA ALA A 13 -13.29 -14.97 -3.16
C ALA A 13 -14.42 -15.31 -2.15
N PRO A 14 -14.51 -14.56 -1.03
CA PRO A 14 -15.59 -14.73 -0.07
C PRO A 14 -16.88 -14.10 -0.54
N ASP A 15 -17.99 -14.60 0.02
CA ASP A 15 -19.30 -13.94 -0.05
C ASP A 15 -19.51 -13.01 1.14
N PRO A 16 -20.48 -12.05 1.08
CA PRO A 16 -20.80 -11.14 2.18
C PRO A 16 -21.15 -11.80 3.51
N VAL A 17 -21.68 -13.04 3.45
CA VAL A 17 -22.11 -13.79 4.64
C VAL A 17 -20.96 -14.50 5.36
N ASP A 18 -19.85 -14.83 4.67
CA ASP A 18 -18.75 -15.61 5.24
C ASP A 18 -17.44 -14.83 5.40
N VAL A 19 -17.34 -13.63 4.86
CA VAL A 19 -16.10 -12.83 4.80
C VAL A 19 -15.45 -12.62 6.18
N LEU A 20 -16.23 -12.37 7.23
CA LEU A 20 -15.71 -12.13 8.57
C LEU A 20 -15.02 -13.35 9.19
N GLY A 21 -15.32 -14.55 8.71
CA GLY A 21 -14.65 -15.80 9.10
C GLY A 21 -13.39 -16.12 8.30
N ARG A 22 -13.08 -15.36 7.26
CA ARG A 22 -12.01 -15.66 6.28
C ARG A 22 -10.66 -15.08 6.68
N TRP A 23 -10.12 -15.54 7.80
CA TRP A 23 -8.79 -15.16 8.28
C TRP A 23 -7.71 -16.01 7.60
N ASN A 24 -6.60 -15.38 7.22
CA ASN A 24 -5.47 -16.08 6.62
C ASN A 24 -4.63 -16.78 7.70
N GLY A 25 -4.65 -18.09 7.70
CA GLY A 25 -3.91 -18.94 8.63
C GLY A 25 -2.59 -19.52 8.09
N ASP A 26 -2.01 -18.92 7.04
CA ASP A 26 -0.73 -19.39 6.47
C ASP A 26 0.36 -19.41 7.54
N PRO A 27 0.94 -20.60 7.86
CA PRO A 27 1.90 -20.73 8.96
C PRO A 27 3.22 -20.03 8.69
N VAL A 28 3.64 -19.89 7.42
CA VAL A 28 4.88 -19.19 7.05
C VAL A 28 4.72 -17.70 7.26
N LEU A 29 3.58 -17.15 6.83
CA LEU A 29 3.23 -15.74 7.06
C LEU A 29 3.10 -15.41 8.55
N LEU A 30 2.40 -16.26 9.31
CA LEU A 30 2.25 -16.08 10.76
C LEU A 30 3.59 -16.12 11.49
N ALA A 31 4.48 -17.06 11.12
CA ALA A 31 5.83 -17.13 11.67
C ALA A 31 6.65 -15.88 11.31
N ALA A 32 6.63 -15.44 10.05
CA ALA A 32 7.34 -14.24 9.60
C ALA A 32 6.88 -12.97 10.31
N LEU A 33 5.57 -12.76 10.45
CA LEU A 33 5.00 -11.63 11.19
C LEU A 33 5.29 -11.73 12.69
N GLY A 34 5.21 -12.93 13.28
CA GLY A 34 5.58 -13.17 14.67
C GLY A 34 7.03 -12.80 14.96
N LEU A 35 7.96 -13.22 14.09
CA LEU A 35 9.37 -12.83 14.18
C LEU A 35 9.59 -11.33 14.00
N PHE A 36 8.87 -10.70 13.07
CA PHE A 36 8.94 -9.25 12.86
C PHE A 36 8.44 -8.48 14.10
N ILE A 37 7.32 -8.90 14.70
CA ILE A 37 6.78 -8.32 15.93
C ILE A 37 7.76 -8.51 17.09
N ALA A 38 8.30 -9.72 17.27
CA ALA A 38 9.28 -10.01 18.32
C ALA A 38 10.54 -9.15 18.18
N ALA A 39 11.05 -9.02 16.96
CA ALA A 39 12.17 -8.13 16.67
C ALA A 39 11.84 -6.66 16.99
N GLY A 40 10.65 -6.19 16.61
CA GLY A 40 10.14 -4.86 16.96
C GLY A 40 10.09 -4.64 18.48
N VAL A 41 9.56 -5.58 19.24
CA VAL A 41 9.52 -5.54 20.72
C VAL A 41 10.92 -5.49 21.31
N VAL A 42 11.84 -6.36 20.88
CA VAL A 42 13.22 -6.39 21.36
C VAL A 42 13.95 -5.07 21.04
N LEU A 43 13.75 -4.51 19.85
CA LEU A 43 14.31 -3.21 19.47
C LEU A 43 13.75 -2.08 20.31
N THR A 44 12.45 -2.16 20.68
CA THR A 44 11.81 -1.22 21.61
C THR A 44 12.48 -1.22 22.97
N MET A 45 12.68 -2.39 23.52
CA MET A 45 13.30 -2.55 24.85
C MET A 45 14.77 -2.09 24.87
N ARG A 46 15.48 -2.19 23.73
CA ARG A 46 16.91 -1.90 23.65
C ARG A 46 17.29 -0.52 23.13
N ARG A 47 16.49 0.11 22.26
CA ARG A 47 16.89 1.27 21.43
C ARG A 47 16.00 2.52 21.55
N GLY A 48 14.94 2.52 22.37
CA GLY A 48 14.13 3.72 22.60
C GLY A 48 13.15 4.07 21.45
N PRO A 49 12.89 5.33 21.14
CA PRO A 49 11.65 5.83 20.52
C PRO A 49 11.34 5.44 19.06
N GLY A 50 12.21 4.72 18.35
CA GLY A 50 11.91 4.26 16.97
C GLY A 50 10.99 3.05 16.85
N SER A 51 10.76 2.35 17.93
CA SER A 51 10.11 1.05 17.97
C SER A 51 8.58 1.05 17.94
N PRO A 52 7.83 2.04 18.47
CA PRO A 52 6.39 2.07 18.30
C PRO A 52 5.96 2.12 16.84
N PHE A 53 6.78 2.70 15.97
CA PHE A 53 6.52 2.73 14.53
C PHE A 53 6.61 1.33 13.90
N LEU A 54 7.56 0.49 14.32
CA LEU A 54 7.67 -0.89 13.84
C LEU A 54 6.49 -1.74 14.30
N LEU A 55 6.02 -1.56 15.53
CA LEU A 55 4.82 -2.24 16.02
C LEU A 55 3.55 -1.74 15.32
N GLY A 56 3.45 -0.44 15.05
CA GLY A 56 2.38 0.11 14.22
C GLY A 56 2.39 -0.48 12.80
N ALA A 57 3.57 -0.58 12.18
CA ALA A 57 3.70 -1.24 10.89
C ALA A 57 3.27 -2.72 10.94
N ALA A 58 3.68 -3.45 12.00
CA ALA A 58 3.25 -4.83 12.19
C ALA A 58 1.71 -4.94 12.29
N GLY A 59 1.06 -4.04 13.02
CA GLY A 59 -0.41 -3.98 13.11
C GLY A 59 -1.07 -3.79 11.75
N VAL A 60 -0.52 -2.89 10.90
CA VAL A 60 -1.01 -2.71 9.53
C VAL A 60 -0.78 -3.96 8.69
N LEU A 61 0.38 -4.62 8.79
CA LEU A 61 0.67 -5.84 8.05
C LEU A 61 -0.24 -7.00 8.48
N VAL A 62 -0.54 -7.13 9.78
CA VAL A 62 -1.54 -8.09 10.28
C VAL A 62 -2.92 -7.78 9.70
N LEU A 63 -3.35 -6.52 9.72
CA LEU A 63 -4.62 -6.11 9.12
C LEU A 63 -4.69 -6.48 7.63
N VAL A 64 -3.63 -6.23 6.89
CA VAL A 64 -3.58 -6.40 5.44
C VAL A 64 -3.50 -7.88 5.03
N PHE A 65 -2.69 -8.69 5.72
CA PHE A 65 -2.37 -10.06 5.29
C PHE A 65 -3.11 -11.16 6.07
N ILE A 66 -3.50 -10.90 7.31
CA ILE A 66 -4.13 -11.92 8.18
C ILE A 66 -5.63 -11.72 8.26
N SER A 67 -6.13 -10.47 8.32
CA SER A 67 -7.55 -10.21 8.49
C SER A 67 -8.38 -10.60 7.25
N PRO A 68 -9.70 -10.62 7.36
CA PRO A 68 -10.61 -10.84 6.24
C PRO A 68 -10.39 -9.89 5.03
N LEU A 69 -9.66 -8.79 5.19
CA LEU A 69 -9.28 -7.91 4.08
C LEU A 69 -8.44 -8.65 3.03
N CYS A 70 -7.57 -9.61 3.44
CA CYS A 70 -6.83 -10.46 2.51
C CYS A 70 -7.79 -11.24 1.60
N ALA A 71 -8.74 -11.97 2.16
CA ALA A 71 -9.73 -12.72 1.40
C ALA A 71 -10.64 -11.79 0.56
N LEU A 72 -11.11 -10.68 1.13
CA LEU A 72 -11.94 -9.70 0.43
C LEU A 72 -11.23 -9.14 -0.82
N SER A 73 -9.91 -8.98 -0.76
CA SER A 73 -9.10 -8.54 -1.90
C SER A 73 -9.05 -9.55 -3.07
N SER A 74 -9.54 -10.77 -2.87
CA SER A 74 -9.76 -11.74 -3.94
C SER A 74 -11.15 -11.60 -4.57
N ALA A 75 -12.12 -11.01 -3.86
CA ALA A 75 -13.47 -10.77 -4.36
C ALA A 75 -13.60 -9.43 -5.09
N LEU A 76 -12.98 -8.37 -4.57
CA LEU A 76 -13.17 -7.00 -5.03
C LEU A 76 -11.83 -6.34 -5.38
N PHE A 77 -11.76 -5.70 -6.54
CA PHE A 77 -10.62 -4.87 -6.93
C PHE A 77 -10.48 -3.65 -6.01
N THR A 78 -11.61 -3.07 -5.57
CA THR A 78 -11.63 -2.01 -4.55
C THR A 78 -10.94 -2.43 -3.26
N ALA A 79 -11.21 -3.65 -2.76
CA ALA A 79 -10.56 -4.15 -1.55
C ALA A 79 -9.05 -4.40 -1.77
N ARG A 80 -8.65 -4.89 -2.95
CA ARG A 80 -7.24 -5.04 -3.33
C ARG A 80 -6.53 -3.68 -3.39
N THR A 81 -7.18 -2.69 -3.95
CA THR A 81 -6.65 -1.32 -3.99
C THR A 81 -6.48 -0.76 -2.59
N LEU A 82 -7.47 -0.91 -1.69
CA LEU A 82 -7.34 -0.53 -0.29
C LEU A 82 -6.18 -1.25 0.40
N HIS A 83 -6.02 -2.57 0.16
CA HIS A 83 -4.89 -3.36 0.65
C HIS A 83 -3.54 -2.74 0.23
N HIS A 84 -3.37 -2.40 -1.04
CA HIS A 84 -2.15 -1.78 -1.54
C HIS A 84 -1.93 -0.36 -0.98
N LEU A 85 -2.99 0.43 -0.85
CA LEU A 85 -2.88 1.77 -0.25
C LEU A 85 -2.49 1.72 1.24
N LEU A 86 -2.96 0.74 2.00
CA LEU A 86 -2.52 0.52 3.38
C LEU A 86 -1.03 0.17 3.44
N LEU A 87 -0.51 -0.61 2.49
CA LEU A 87 0.92 -0.87 2.39
C LEU A 87 1.71 0.40 2.08
N LEU A 88 1.25 1.20 1.10
CA LEU A 88 1.95 2.41 0.67
C LEU A 88 1.88 3.57 1.66
N LEU A 89 0.71 3.81 2.25
CA LEU A 89 0.40 5.05 2.98
C LEU A 89 0.38 4.86 4.50
N ALA A 90 0.34 3.61 4.98
CA ALA A 90 0.38 3.31 6.41
C ALA A 90 1.60 2.47 6.79
N ALA A 91 1.76 1.25 6.25
CA ALA A 91 2.87 0.38 6.62
C ALA A 91 4.24 0.96 6.24
N ALA A 92 4.38 1.44 4.99
CA ALA A 92 5.65 1.95 4.48
C ALA A 92 6.19 3.18 5.23
N PRO A 93 5.42 4.24 5.51
CA PRO A 93 5.91 5.36 6.30
C PRO A 93 6.25 4.95 7.75
N LEU A 94 5.48 4.05 8.37
CA LEU A 94 5.79 3.53 9.70
C LEU A 94 7.09 2.74 9.70
N LEU A 95 7.33 1.88 8.71
CA LEU A 95 8.60 1.18 8.53
C LEU A 95 9.74 2.18 8.32
N ALA A 96 9.56 3.17 7.44
CA ALA A 96 10.57 4.19 7.19
C ALA A 96 10.92 5.02 8.45
N LEU A 97 9.96 5.24 9.36
CA LEU A 97 10.17 5.92 10.64
C LEU A 97 10.87 5.03 11.66
N GLY A 98 10.55 3.74 11.68
CA GLY A 98 11.14 2.76 12.59
C GLY A 98 12.54 2.28 12.21
N LEU A 99 12.92 2.38 10.94
CA LEU A 99 14.23 1.98 10.44
C LEU A 99 15.27 3.11 10.58
N PRO A 100 16.58 2.76 10.63
CA PRO A 100 17.65 3.76 10.60
C PRO A 100 17.52 4.70 9.39
N ARG A 101 17.98 5.95 9.54
CA ARG A 101 18.01 6.89 8.41
C ARG A 101 18.95 6.39 7.32
N LEU A 102 18.46 6.40 6.09
CA LEU A 102 19.31 6.11 4.94
C LEU A 102 20.26 7.28 4.68
N SER A 103 21.53 6.97 4.46
CA SER A 103 22.49 7.92 3.92
C SER A 103 22.27 8.09 2.42
N ALA A 104 22.23 9.32 1.92
CA ALA A 104 22.07 9.66 0.51
C ALA A 104 20.76 9.16 -0.16
N PRO A 105 19.62 9.71 0.20
CA PRO A 105 18.36 9.37 -0.46
C PRO A 105 18.36 9.92 -1.90
N ARG A 106 18.19 9.04 -2.87
CA ARG A 106 17.94 9.40 -4.27
C ARG A 106 16.41 9.57 -4.47
N LEU A 107 15.83 10.65 -3.93
CA LEU A 107 14.38 10.83 -3.87
C LEU A 107 13.71 10.71 -5.24
N ALA A 108 14.25 11.34 -6.28
CA ALA A 108 13.70 11.26 -7.63
C ALA A 108 13.64 9.81 -8.14
N LEU A 109 14.72 9.03 -7.91
CA LEU A 109 14.77 7.62 -8.29
C LEU A 109 13.78 6.79 -7.45
N ALA A 110 13.69 7.03 -6.16
CA ALA A 110 12.73 6.33 -5.28
C ALA A 110 11.29 6.63 -5.68
N THR A 111 10.96 7.89 -6.01
CA THR A 111 9.64 8.30 -6.52
C THR A 111 9.31 7.62 -7.85
N ALA A 112 10.26 7.62 -8.79
CA ALA A 112 10.08 6.99 -10.09
C ALA A 112 9.90 5.47 -9.96
N LEU A 113 10.73 4.79 -9.13
CA LEU A 113 10.63 3.35 -8.93
C LEU A 113 9.29 2.98 -8.28
N GLN A 114 8.87 3.69 -7.24
CA GLN A 114 7.56 3.46 -6.60
C GLN A 114 6.43 3.59 -7.61
N ALA A 115 6.45 4.63 -8.44
CA ALA A 115 5.43 4.84 -9.46
C ALA A 115 5.44 3.70 -10.50
N VAL A 116 6.61 3.36 -11.05
CA VAL A 116 6.74 2.28 -12.05
C VAL A 116 6.25 0.95 -11.48
N VAL A 117 6.67 0.58 -10.26
CA VAL A 117 6.25 -0.66 -9.60
C VAL A 117 4.73 -0.67 -9.40
N PHE A 118 4.17 0.43 -8.90
CA PHE A 118 2.75 0.51 -8.63
C PHE A 118 1.91 0.45 -9.91
N TRP A 119 2.32 1.16 -10.96
CA TRP A 119 1.66 1.12 -12.27
C TRP A 119 1.76 -0.26 -12.93
N ALA A 120 2.94 -0.89 -12.87
CA ALA A 120 3.15 -2.23 -13.43
C ALA A 120 2.18 -3.26 -12.82
N TRP A 121 2.02 -3.25 -11.48
CA TRP A 121 1.12 -4.18 -10.79
C TRP A 121 -0.37 -3.85 -10.95
N HIS A 122 -0.72 -2.69 -11.52
CA HIS A 122 -2.08 -2.35 -11.93
C HIS A 122 -2.32 -2.57 -13.43
N ALA A 123 -1.31 -3.03 -14.19
CA ALA A 123 -1.52 -3.53 -15.53
C ALA A 123 -2.33 -4.86 -15.48
N PRO A 124 -3.43 -5.00 -16.25
CA PRO A 124 -4.38 -6.11 -16.10
C PRO A 124 -3.74 -7.51 -16.14
N ASP A 125 -2.78 -7.72 -17.04
CA ASP A 125 -2.12 -9.03 -17.21
C ASP A 125 -1.21 -9.39 -16.02
N LEU A 126 -0.41 -8.44 -15.54
CA LEU A 126 0.46 -8.65 -14.37
C LEU A 126 -0.38 -8.82 -13.09
N TYR A 127 -1.45 -8.05 -12.97
CA TYR A 127 -2.41 -8.19 -11.89
C TYR A 127 -3.06 -9.59 -11.88
N ALA A 128 -3.55 -10.04 -13.03
CA ALA A 128 -4.15 -11.36 -13.17
C ALA A 128 -3.14 -12.49 -12.86
N ALA A 129 -1.88 -12.35 -13.30
CA ALA A 129 -0.82 -13.29 -12.95
C ALA A 129 -0.58 -13.36 -11.43
N ALA A 130 -0.63 -12.23 -10.72
CA ALA A 130 -0.48 -12.19 -9.27
C ALA A 130 -1.65 -12.85 -8.51
N LEU A 131 -2.84 -12.92 -9.10
CA LEU A 131 -3.99 -13.63 -8.52
C LEU A 131 -4.03 -15.11 -8.91
N SER A 132 -3.09 -15.58 -9.73
CA SER A 132 -3.02 -16.96 -10.23
C SER A 132 -1.82 -17.73 -9.70
N ASN A 133 -0.88 -17.05 -9.02
CA ASN A 133 0.38 -17.68 -8.57
C ASN A 133 0.91 -16.98 -7.31
N ASP A 134 1.14 -17.76 -6.27
CA ASP A 134 1.58 -17.26 -4.95
C ASP A 134 2.95 -16.58 -5.00
N LEU A 135 3.89 -17.06 -5.82
CA LEU A 135 5.20 -16.42 -5.97
C LEU A 135 5.05 -15.04 -6.60
N VAL A 136 4.24 -14.92 -7.66
CA VAL A 136 3.98 -13.63 -8.32
C VAL A 136 3.25 -12.68 -7.38
N TYR A 137 2.30 -13.20 -6.58
CA TYR A 137 1.63 -12.44 -5.53
C TYR A 137 2.64 -11.86 -4.54
N TRP A 138 3.55 -12.68 -4.01
CA TRP A 138 4.55 -12.18 -3.04
C TRP A 138 5.56 -11.23 -3.67
N VAL A 139 5.96 -11.45 -4.92
CA VAL A 139 6.79 -10.46 -5.66
C VAL A 139 6.06 -9.13 -5.77
N MET A 140 4.77 -9.14 -6.08
CA MET A 140 3.93 -7.93 -6.11
C MET A 140 3.95 -7.22 -4.74
N GLN A 141 3.60 -7.92 -3.67
CA GLN A 141 3.49 -7.31 -2.33
C GLN A 141 4.82 -6.76 -1.83
N LEU A 142 5.90 -7.52 -2.00
CA LEU A 142 7.24 -7.12 -1.53
C LEU A 142 7.80 -5.96 -2.33
N THR A 143 7.59 -5.91 -3.65
CA THR A 143 8.06 -4.80 -4.48
C THR A 143 7.25 -3.53 -4.25
N ILE A 144 5.93 -3.63 -4.07
CA ILE A 144 5.07 -2.50 -3.69
C ILE A 144 5.53 -1.94 -2.34
N LEU A 145 5.61 -2.77 -1.30
CA LEU A 145 6.02 -2.33 0.03
C LEU A 145 7.46 -1.81 0.05
N GLY A 146 8.40 -2.53 -0.57
CA GLY A 146 9.81 -2.17 -0.58
C GLY A 146 10.10 -0.84 -1.28
N SER A 147 9.49 -0.61 -2.46
CA SER A 147 9.62 0.66 -3.18
C SER A 147 9.00 1.82 -2.39
N ALA A 148 7.86 1.59 -1.74
CA ALA A 148 7.21 2.59 -0.89
C ALA A 148 8.03 2.91 0.38
N VAL A 149 8.61 1.91 1.05
CA VAL A 149 9.51 2.13 2.19
C VAL A 149 10.72 2.97 1.78
N TRP A 150 11.33 2.66 0.64
CA TRP A 150 12.44 3.47 0.12
C TRP A 150 12.01 4.89 -0.19
N PHE A 151 10.86 5.09 -0.84
CA PHE A 151 10.30 6.43 -1.10
C PHE A 151 10.11 7.23 0.20
N TRP A 152 9.42 6.69 1.20
CA TRP A 152 9.19 7.37 2.47
C TRP A 152 10.47 7.64 3.25
N ALA A 153 11.45 6.71 3.21
CA ALA A 153 12.76 6.92 3.79
C ALA A 153 13.53 8.05 3.09
N ALA A 154 13.42 8.14 1.74
CA ALA A 154 14.01 9.23 0.96
C ALA A 154 13.32 10.57 1.24
N VAL A 155 12.00 10.61 1.33
CA VAL A 155 11.22 11.81 1.75
C VAL A 155 11.67 12.29 3.13
N ARG A 156 11.83 11.37 4.09
CA ARG A 156 12.27 11.68 5.46
C ARG A 156 13.69 12.27 5.51
N ALA A 157 14.58 11.82 4.65
CA ALA A 157 16.00 12.22 4.62
C ALA A 157 16.25 13.46 3.75
N SER A 158 15.30 13.89 2.93
CA SER A 158 15.41 15.04 2.04
C SER A 158 15.06 16.36 2.76
N ASN A 159 15.56 17.50 2.23
CA ASN A 159 15.09 18.80 2.66
C ASN A 159 13.59 19.00 2.34
N ALA A 160 12.97 19.99 2.96
CA ALA A 160 11.52 20.18 2.86
C ALA A 160 11.05 20.43 1.42
N ALA A 161 11.75 21.25 0.64
CA ALA A 161 11.37 21.55 -0.74
C ALA A 161 11.42 20.29 -1.64
N ALA A 162 12.50 19.52 -1.56
CA ALA A 162 12.62 18.26 -2.29
C ALA A 162 11.55 17.22 -1.83
N ALA A 163 11.33 17.11 -0.51
CA ALA A 163 10.32 16.22 0.04
C ALA A 163 8.91 16.55 -0.48
N VAL A 164 8.54 17.85 -0.48
CA VAL A 164 7.25 18.32 -1.03
C VAL A 164 7.15 18.00 -2.51
N ALA A 165 8.18 18.30 -3.30
CA ALA A 165 8.18 17.98 -4.73
C ALA A 165 7.99 16.48 -4.99
N GLY A 166 8.68 15.60 -4.23
CA GLY A 166 8.52 14.14 -4.34
C GLY A 166 7.12 13.67 -3.96
N LEU A 167 6.55 14.22 -2.87
CA LEU A 167 5.18 13.88 -2.43
C LEU A 167 4.12 14.33 -3.44
N LEU A 168 4.25 15.53 -4.02
CA LEU A 168 3.35 16.01 -5.06
C LEU A 168 3.50 15.21 -6.36
N ALA A 169 4.71 14.82 -6.73
CA ALA A 169 4.93 13.94 -7.88
C ALA A 169 4.28 12.56 -7.67
N ALA A 170 4.43 11.96 -6.49
CA ALA A 170 3.77 10.70 -6.14
C ALA A 170 2.25 10.84 -6.16
N MET A 171 1.71 11.94 -5.62
CA MET A 171 0.28 12.27 -5.67
C MET A 171 -0.24 12.33 -7.10
N LEU A 172 0.45 13.04 -7.99
CA LEU A 172 0.04 13.20 -9.40
C LEU A 172 0.08 11.86 -10.15
N LEU A 173 1.14 11.07 -9.96
CA LEU A 173 1.30 9.77 -10.62
C LEU A 173 0.25 8.75 -10.13
N MET A 174 -0.05 8.75 -8.82
CA MET A 174 -1.11 7.93 -8.25
C MET A 174 -2.50 8.38 -8.76
N GLY A 175 -2.75 9.68 -8.74
CA GLY A 175 -4.01 10.26 -9.23
C GLY A 175 -4.25 9.99 -10.70
N LEU A 176 -3.21 10.07 -11.54
CA LEU A 176 -3.31 9.76 -12.96
C LEU A 176 -3.68 8.29 -13.20
N LEU A 177 -3.06 7.35 -12.47
CA LEU A 177 -3.42 5.95 -12.56
C LEU A 177 -4.88 5.72 -12.10
N GLY A 178 -5.27 6.31 -10.97
CA GLY A 178 -6.67 6.25 -10.49
C GLY A 178 -7.65 6.80 -11.51
N ALA A 179 -7.35 7.92 -12.15
CA ALA A 179 -8.18 8.50 -13.20
C ALA A 179 -8.31 7.58 -14.42
N LEU A 180 -7.20 6.99 -14.89
CA LEU A 180 -7.23 6.03 -16.00
C LEU A 180 -8.14 4.83 -15.69
N ILE A 181 -8.11 4.34 -14.44
CA ILE A 181 -8.94 3.22 -14.00
C ILE A 181 -10.42 3.63 -13.91
N VAL A 182 -10.72 4.83 -13.38
CA VAL A 182 -12.11 5.35 -13.26
C VAL A 182 -12.75 5.57 -14.63
N PHE A 183 -12.01 6.17 -15.55
CA PHE A 183 -12.54 6.55 -16.86
C PHE A 183 -12.42 5.45 -17.91
N ALA A 184 -11.89 4.28 -17.58
CA ALA A 184 -11.96 3.12 -18.45
C ALA A 184 -13.43 2.72 -18.68
N GLY A 185 -13.87 2.72 -19.94
CA GLY A 185 -15.26 2.44 -20.32
C GLY A 185 -15.65 0.95 -20.22
N LEU A 186 -14.70 0.06 -19.94
CA LEU A 186 -14.88 -1.38 -19.83
C LEU A 186 -14.15 -1.92 -18.60
N PRO A 187 -14.65 -3.01 -17.99
CA PRO A 187 -13.95 -3.65 -16.89
C PRO A 187 -12.65 -4.31 -17.39
N LEU A 188 -11.54 -4.00 -16.74
CA LEU A 188 -10.19 -4.42 -17.14
C LEU A 188 -9.69 -5.64 -16.35
N TYR A 189 -10.19 -5.87 -15.15
CA TYR A 189 -9.66 -6.83 -14.18
C TYR A 189 -10.47 -8.13 -14.18
N SER A 190 -10.14 -9.02 -15.11
CA SER A 190 -10.84 -10.30 -15.33
C SER A 190 -10.99 -11.19 -14.08
N PRO A 191 -10.06 -11.24 -13.10
CA PRO A 191 -10.25 -12.01 -11.89
C PRO A 191 -11.50 -11.65 -11.07
N HIS A 192 -12.01 -10.43 -11.22
CA HIS A 192 -13.16 -9.94 -10.46
C HIS A 192 -14.49 -9.99 -11.23
N PHE A 193 -14.51 -10.44 -12.49
CA PHE A 193 -15.72 -10.44 -13.30
C PHE A 193 -16.86 -11.29 -12.74
N ALA A 194 -16.53 -12.38 -12.04
CA ALA A 194 -17.53 -13.28 -11.48
C ALA A 194 -17.80 -13.06 -9.98
N THR A 195 -16.99 -12.25 -9.28
CA THR A 195 -17.02 -12.17 -7.81
C THR A 195 -17.71 -10.92 -7.27
N THR A 196 -17.73 -9.83 -8.03
CA THR A 196 -18.28 -8.54 -7.59
C THR A 196 -19.79 -8.54 -7.43
N LEU A 197 -20.52 -9.34 -8.23
CA LEU A 197 -21.98 -9.37 -8.21
C LEU A 197 -22.54 -9.83 -6.86
N ALA A 198 -21.88 -10.74 -6.15
CA ALA A 198 -22.25 -11.17 -4.80
C ALA A 198 -22.24 -9.99 -3.80
N TRP A 199 -21.48 -8.93 -4.10
CA TRP A 199 -21.33 -7.71 -3.31
C TRP A 199 -22.25 -6.57 -3.80
N GLY A 200 -23.14 -6.83 -4.75
CA GLY A 200 -24.06 -5.85 -5.33
C GLY A 200 -23.40 -4.85 -6.30
N LEU A 201 -22.21 -5.15 -6.80
CA LEU A 201 -21.45 -4.30 -7.73
C LEU A 201 -21.25 -5.01 -9.06
N THR A 202 -21.36 -4.30 -10.15
CA THR A 202 -20.81 -4.76 -11.43
C THR A 202 -19.28 -4.69 -11.41
N PRO A 203 -18.57 -5.46 -12.25
CA PRO A 203 -17.10 -5.36 -12.35
C PRO A 203 -16.61 -3.95 -12.69
N LEU A 204 -17.37 -3.18 -13.45
CA LEU A 204 -17.04 -1.80 -13.80
C LEU A 204 -17.21 -0.85 -12.61
N GLU A 205 -18.28 -0.98 -11.84
CA GLU A 205 -18.52 -0.17 -10.63
C GLU A 205 -17.45 -0.42 -9.56
N ASP A 206 -17.05 -1.68 -9.32
CA ASP A 206 -15.96 -2.02 -8.42
C ASP A 206 -14.63 -1.41 -8.89
N GLN A 207 -14.31 -1.51 -10.19
CA GLN A 207 -13.13 -0.89 -10.79
C GLN A 207 -13.14 0.63 -10.63
N GLN A 208 -14.27 1.28 -10.88
CA GLN A 208 -14.41 2.74 -10.72
C GLN A 208 -14.27 3.16 -9.27
N ALA A 209 -14.85 2.43 -8.32
CA ALA A 209 -14.69 2.67 -6.89
C ALA A 209 -13.20 2.54 -6.47
N ALA A 210 -12.50 1.53 -6.96
CA ALA A 210 -11.07 1.36 -6.72
C ALA A 210 -10.25 2.55 -7.23
N GLY A 211 -10.50 3.01 -8.46
CA GLY A 211 -9.84 4.18 -9.03
C GLY A 211 -10.12 5.47 -8.25
N LEU A 212 -11.36 5.67 -7.76
CA LEU A 212 -11.72 6.81 -6.91
C LEU A 212 -10.97 6.80 -5.58
N ILE A 213 -10.80 5.64 -4.94
CA ILE A 213 -10.03 5.49 -3.71
C ILE A 213 -8.54 5.83 -3.95
N MET A 214 -7.98 5.42 -5.08
CA MET A 214 -6.61 5.80 -5.47
C MET A 214 -6.50 7.30 -5.75
N TRP A 215 -7.49 7.88 -6.39
CA TRP A 215 -7.45 9.29 -6.80
C TRP A 215 -7.63 10.22 -5.59
N ALA A 216 -8.75 10.17 -4.88
CA ALA A 216 -9.08 11.16 -3.85
C ALA A 216 -8.43 10.87 -2.48
N PRO A 217 -8.65 9.72 -1.80
CA PRO A 217 -8.04 9.44 -0.50
C PRO A 217 -6.51 9.37 -0.53
N ALA A 218 -5.93 8.75 -1.57
CA ALA A 218 -4.48 8.67 -1.64
C ALA A 218 -3.84 10.03 -1.93
N ALA A 219 -4.44 10.85 -2.81
CA ALA A 219 -3.98 12.21 -3.04
C ALA A 219 -4.06 13.06 -1.77
N ALA A 220 -5.13 12.94 -0.99
CA ALA A 220 -5.27 13.63 0.29
C ALA A 220 -4.15 13.24 1.28
N ALA A 221 -3.79 11.96 1.36
CA ALA A 221 -2.71 11.48 2.23
C ALA A 221 -1.34 12.07 1.84
N TYR A 222 -0.99 12.08 0.55
CA TYR A 222 0.25 12.69 0.07
C TYR A 222 0.26 14.22 0.29
N LEU A 223 -0.87 14.89 0.04
CA LEU A 223 -1.01 16.32 0.27
C LEU A 223 -0.84 16.68 1.74
N LEU A 224 -1.49 15.95 2.64
CA LEU A 224 -1.33 16.14 4.09
C LEU A 224 0.12 15.96 4.54
N ALA A 225 0.81 14.95 4.01
CA ALA A 225 2.24 14.75 4.27
C ALA A 225 3.09 15.91 3.74
N ALA A 226 2.77 16.46 2.56
CA ALA A 226 3.45 17.63 2.01
C ALA A 226 3.21 18.88 2.85
N LEU A 227 1.97 19.13 3.27
CA LEU A 227 1.62 20.26 4.15
C LEU A 227 2.32 20.16 5.51
N TRP A 228 2.36 18.95 6.08
CA TRP A 228 3.11 18.71 7.32
C TRP A 228 4.60 18.99 7.17
N ARG A 229 5.22 18.66 6.03
CA ARG A 229 6.62 18.99 5.75
C ARG A 229 6.86 20.49 5.63
N ILE A 230 5.90 21.24 5.07
CA ILE A 230 5.98 22.70 4.95
C ILE A 230 5.79 23.37 6.32
N SER A 231 4.85 22.92 7.15
CA SER A 231 4.57 23.54 8.46
C SER A 231 5.80 23.55 9.37
N GLY A 232 6.65 22.52 9.29
CA GLY A 232 7.92 22.47 10.01
C GLY A 232 8.90 23.58 9.67
N LEU A 233 8.80 24.21 8.48
CA LEU A 233 9.63 25.39 8.12
C LEU A 233 9.20 26.65 8.84
N PHE A 234 7.91 26.82 9.12
CA PHE A 234 7.40 28.00 9.82
C PHE A 234 7.67 27.94 11.32
N SER A 235 7.52 26.76 11.93
CA SER A 235 7.78 26.55 13.36
C SER A 235 9.26 26.74 13.73
N GLY A 236 10.20 26.36 12.86
CA GLY A 236 11.63 26.57 13.07
C GLY A 236 12.06 28.05 12.97
N GLY A 237 11.34 28.86 12.18
CA GLY A 237 11.60 30.30 12.02
C GLY A 237 11.17 31.14 13.22
N GLU A 238 10.14 30.73 13.95
CA GLU A 238 9.69 31.43 15.17
C GLU A 238 10.63 31.18 16.35
N ALA A 239 11.13 29.97 16.51
CA ALA A 239 12.11 29.64 17.55
C ALA A 239 13.44 30.37 17.35
N ALA A 240 13.86 30.62 16.11
CA ALA A 240 15.06 31.40 15.79
C ALA A 240 14.90 32.93 15.94
N ARG A 241 13.68 33.44 15.99
CA ARG A 241 13.39 34.87 16.21
C ARG A 241 13.16 35.26 17.68
N SER A 242 12.94 34.26 18.55
CA SER A 242 12.73 34.42 19.99
C SER A 242 13.98 34.13 20.85
N ALA A 243 15.10 33.78 20.24
CA ALA A 243 16.41 33.58 20.86
C ALA A 243 17.38 34.71 20.47
#